data_30d75ab445a6d7eb7fa7604cd52290d2
#
_entry.id   30d75ab445a6d7eb7fa7604cd52290d2
#
_cell.length_a   1.000
_cell.length_b   1.000
_cell.length_c   1.000
_cell.angle_alpha   90.00
_cell.angle_beta   90.00
_cell.angle_gamma   90.00
#
_symmetry.space_group_name_H-M   'P 1'
#
loop_
_entity.id
_entity.type
_entity.pdbx_description
1 polymer ?
#
loop_
_entity_poly.entity_id
_entity_poly.type
_entity_poly.pdbx_seq_one_letter_code
_entity_poly.pdbx_strand_id
1 'polypeptide(L)'
;MLGALGALAWPLAAGAAATGWRDTSWGETTQELGQQFGAAGTRLVRPIDFGDSYADLVLKNYDVGGYGFIVFFQMDKRTHGLKRIQIERGRHGAVPEVAQAAFDALVASYGPPTVACSVRAHTIDAQSLVEEVWQRDGTTVRALFREASLNTLDPYLARAVGDFVTGSTAAGLSQQLLIRIAPAGTEPEDCRARK
;
A
#
# COMPACT_ATOMS: atom_id res chain seq x y z
N MET A 1 -8.31 32.32 -54.77
CA MET A 1 -7.39 32.08 -53.61
C MET A 1 -8.21 31.55 -52.44
N LEU A 2 -8.21 30.23 -52.23
CA LEU A 2 -8.87 29.60 -51.10
C LEU A 2 -7.79 29.34 -50.02
N GLY A 3 -7.94 30.01 -48.87
CA GLY A 3 -7.12 29.78 -47.70
C GLY A 3 -7.60 28.55 -46.92
N ALA A 4 -6.77 27.53 -46.76
CA ALA A 4 -7.02 26.39 -45.92
C ALA A 4 -6.76 26.75 -44.47
N LEU A 5 -7.81 26.74 -43.63
CA LEU A 5 -7.72 26.82 -42.18
C LEU A 5 -7.32 25.46 -41.62
N GLY A 6 -6.05 25.31 -41.24
CA GLY A 6 -5.55 24.15 -40.50
C GLY A 6 -6.06 24.16 -39.06
N ALA A 7 -6.89 23.22 -38.70
CA ALA A 7 -7.28 22.99 -37.31
C ALA A 7 -6.11 22.34 -36.53
N LEU A 8 -5.51 23.09 -35.61
CA LEU A 8 -4.56 22.58 -34.64
C LEU A 8 -5.35 21.76 -33.59
N ALA A 9 -5.31 20.45 -33.73
CA ALA A 9 -5.78 19.53 -32.68
C ALA A 9 -4.78 19.53 -31.50
N TRP A 10 -5.16 20.11 -30.40
CA TRP A 10 -4.40 19.97 -29.14
C TRP A 10 -4.57 18.55 -28.60
N PRO A 11 -3.46 17.88 -28.21
CA PRO A 11 -3.58 16.59 -27.56
C PRO A 11 -4.32 16.79 -26.23
N LEU A 12 -5.45 16.11 -26.04
CA LEU A 12 -6.08 15.95 -24.73
C LEU A 12 -5.06 15.25 -23.84
N ALA A 13 -4.55 15.95 -22.83
CA ALA A 13 -3.75 15.34 -21.79
C ALA A 13 -4.61 14.25 -21.14
N ALA A 14 -4.20 13.00 -21.26
CA ALA A 14 -4.82 11.90 -20.55
C ALA A 14 -4.69 12.23 -19.05
N GLY A 15 -5.80 12.56 -18.40
CA GLY A 15 -5.83 12.81 -16.96
C GLY A 15 -5.25 11.61 -16.21
N ALA A 16 -4.49 11.86 -15.15
CA ALA A 16 -3.97 10.80 -14.31
C ALA A 16 -5.14 9.98 -13.73
N ALA A 17 -5.00 8.64 -13.75
CA ALA A 17 -6.05 7.77 -13.26
C ALA A 17 -6.12 7.84 -11.72
N ALA A 18 -7.34 7.97 -11.18
CA ALA A 18 -7.57 7.99 -9.74
C ALA A 18 -7.12 6.68 -9.08
N THR A 19 -6.57 6.77 -7.86
CA THR A 19 -6.16 5.58 -7.10
C THR A 19 -7.34 4.85 -6.45
N GLY A 20 -8.52 5.49 -6.38
CA GLY A 20 -9.64 5.01 -5.59
C GLY A 20 -9.43 5.14 -4.08
N TRP A 21 -8.33 5.77 -3.64
CA TRP A 21 -8.07 6.05 -2.25
C TRP A 21 -7.95 7.56 -2.03
N ARG A 22 -8.93 8.14 -1.31
CA ARG A 22 -9.09 9.58 -1.16
C ARG A 22 -9.07 10.27 -2.55
N ASP A 23 -8.58 11.48 -2.64
CA ASP A 23 -8.52 12.26 -3.88
C ASP A 23 -7.17 12.13 -4.59
N THR A 24 -6.43 11.00 -4.37
CA THR A 24 -5.11 10.79 -5.00
C THR A 24 -5.22 10.20 -6.38
N SER A 25 -4.22 10.46 -7.21
CA SER A 25 -4.08 9.94 -8.57
C SER A 25 -2.72 9.29 -8.80
N TRP A 26 -2.67 8.27 -9.65
CA TRP A 26 -1.41 7.64 -10.03
C TRP A 26 -0.51 8.65 -10.77
N GLY A 27 0.76 8.65 -10.44
CA GLY A 27 1.74 9.56 -11.02
C GLY A 27 1.88 10.92 -10.33
N GLU A 28 1.05 11.25 -9.33
CA GLU A 28 1.25 12.45 -8.52
C GLU A 28 2.63 12.47 -7.87
N THR A 29 3.23 13.65 -7.85
CA THR A 29 4.54 13.86 -7.21
C THR A 29 4.40 13.99 -5.70
N THR A 30 5.50 13.79 -4.98
CA THR A 30 5.54 14.02 -3.53
C THR A 30 5.15 15.47 -3.15
N GLN A 31 5.41 16.43 -4.02
CA GLN A 31 5.05 17.83 -3.78
C GLN A 31 3.53 18.01 -3.84
N GLU A 32 2.85 17.46 -4.84
CA GLU A 32 1.40 17.51 -5.00
C GLU A 32 0.70 16.83 -3.82
N LEU A 33 1.14 15.60 -3.49
CA LEU A 33 0.64 14.89 -2.30
C LEU A 33 0.89 15.68 -1.00
N GLY A 34 2.06 16.32 -0.87
CA GLY A 34 2.37 17.17 0.28
C GLY A 34 1.45 18.39 0.39
N GLN A 35 1.05 18.98 -0.72
CA GLN A 35 0.06 20.08 -0.74
C GLN A 35 -1.34 19.57 -0.38
N GLN A 36 -1.74 18.43 -0.94
CA GLN A 36 -3.04 17.82 -0.69
C GLN A 36 -3.25 17.45 0.79
N PHE A 37 -2.26 16.80 1.40
CA PHE A 37 -2.36 16.35 2.79
C PHE A 37 -1.93 17.42 3.83
N GLY A 38 -1.24 18.46 3.40
CA GLY A 38 -0.85 19.59 4.25
C GLY A 38 -0.18 19.16 5.56
N ALA A 39 -0.68 19.62 6.69
CA ALA A 39 -0.12 19.30 8.01
C ALA A 39 -0.25 17.82 8.44
N ALA A 40 -1.14 17.05 7.81
CA ALA A 40 -1.24 15.62 8.06
C ALA A 40 -0.08 14.82 7.41
N GLY A 41 0.50 15.37 6.33
CA GLY A 41 1.67 14.80 5.65
C GLY A 41 2.95 15.07 6.43
N THR A 42 3.77 14.04 6.60
CA THR A 42 5.10 14.17 7.20
C THR A 42 6.17 13.83 6.16
N ARG A 43 7.02 14.80 5.81
CA ARG A 43 8.21 14.56 4.99
C ARG A 43 9.25 13.84 5.80
N LEU A 44 9.84 12.79 5.22
CA LEU A 44 10.92 12.05 5.83
C LEU A 44 12.26 12.73 5.51
N VAL A 45 13.13 12.84 6.50
CA VAL A 45 14.50 13.38 6.32
C VAL A 45 15.32 12.47 5.39
N ARG A 46 15.08 11.17 5.48
CA ARG A 46 15.65 10.15 4.59
C ARG A 46 14.52 9.32 4.01
N PRO A 47 14.42 9.22 2.68
CA PRO A 47 13.47 8.33 2.05
C PRO A 47 13.68 6.87 2.48
N ILE A 48 12.58 6.15 2.64
CA ILE A 48 12.60 4.70 2.87
C ILE A 48 12.65 4.02 1.51
N ASP A 49 13.62 3.13 1.32
CA ASP A 49 13.78 2.35 0.09
C ASP A 49 12.96 1.05 0.17
N PHE A 50 12.08 0.85 -0.80
CA PHE A 50 11.26 -0.36 -0.97
C PHE A 50 11.75 -1.23 -2.16
N GLY A 51 12.96 -1.03 -2.65
CA GLY A 51 13.56 -1.75 -3.77
C GLY A 51 13.17 -1.16 -5.11
N ASP A 52 11.93 -1.34 -5.54
CA ASP A 52 11.37 -0.82 -6.80
C ASP A 52 10.78 0.60 -6.69
N SER A 53 10.69 1.10 -5.48
CA SER A 53 10.08 2.38 -5.12
C SER A 53 10.75 2.98 -3.88
N TYR A 54 10.38 4.21 -3.54
CA TYR A 54 10.79 4.86 -2.30
C TYR A 54 9.61 5.64 -1.72
N ALA A 55 9.63 5.90 -0.40
CA ALA A 55 8.69 6.80 0.23
C ALA A 55 9.45 7.90 0.99
N ASP A 56 9.14 9.15 0.69
CA ASP A 56 9.63 10.35 1.35
C ASP A 56 8.52 11.18 1.99
N LEU A 57 7.25 10.76 1.82
CA LEU A 57 6.07 11.32 2.44
C LEU A 57 5.26 10.20 3.10
N VAL A 58 4.79 10.45 4.32
CA VAL A 58 3.93 9.53 5.07
C VAL A 58 2.80 10.26 5.77
N LEU A 59 1.70 9.54 6.04
CA LEU A 59 0.71 9.96 7.03
C LEU A 59 0.88 9.10 8.27
N LYS A 60 0.96 9.75 9.43
CA LYS A 60 1.01 9.07 10.74
C LYS A 60 -0.39 9.01 11.35
N ASN A 61 -0.66 7.93 12.09
CA ASN A 61 -1.92 7.74 12.80
C ASN A 61 -3.17 7.80 11.90
N TYR A 62 -3.06 7.28 10.67
CA TYR A 62 -4.21 7.12 9.79
C TYR A 62 -5.14 6.05 10.36
N ASP A 63 -6.40 6.41 10.60
CA ASP A 63 -7.38 5.49 11.17
C ASP A 63 -7.85 4.46 10.15
N VAL A 64 -7.77 3.17 10.51
CA VAL A 64 -8.42 2.05 9.81
C VAL A 64 -9.09 1.18 10.87
N GLY A 65 -10.41 1.15 10.85
CA GLY A 65 -11.20 0.34 11.79
C GLY A 65 -11.01 0.72 13.26
N GLY A 66 -10.75 2.00 13.60
CA GLY A 66 -10.51 2.49 14.95
C GLY A 66 -9.07 2.35 15.43
N TYR A 67 -8.15 1.95 14.55
CA TYR A 67 -6.73 1.78 14.88
C TYR A 67 -5.83 2.66 14.02
N GLY A 68 -4.76 3.20 14.62
CA GLY A 68 -3.80 4.04 13.92
C GLY A 68 -2.82 3.24 13.07
N PHE A 69 -2.66 3.63 11.82
CA PHE A 69 -1.72 3.07 10.84
C PHE A 69 -0.77 4.14 10.32
N ILE A 70 0.26 3.73 9.62
CA ILE A 70 1.15 4.61 8.85
C ILE A 70 0.86 4.36 7.37
N VAL A 71 0.67 5.44 6.62
CA VAL A 71 0.53 5.39 5.16
C VAL A 71 1.84 5.84 4.53
N PHE A 72 2.40 5.01 3.66
CA PHE A 72 3.57 5.30 2.85
C PHE A 72 3.13 5.56 1.41
N PHE A 73 3.42 6.73 0.89
CA PHE A 73 3.27 7.01 -0.54
C PHE A 73 4.52 6.53 -1.26
N GLN A 74 4.42 5.40 -1.94
CA GLN A 74 5.55 4.80 -2.65
C GLN A 74 5.65 5.40 -4.06
N MET A 75 6.74 6.13 -4.26
CA MET A 75 7.08 6.82 -5.50
C MET A 75 7.92 5.90 -6.39
N ASP A 76 7.64 5.88 -7.67
CA ASP A 76 8.48 5.19 -8.65
C ASP A 76 9.86 5.86 -8.74
N LYS A 77 10.95 5.07 -8.72
CA LYS A 77 12.31 5.61 -8.72
C LYS A 77 12.71 6.32 -10.02
N ARG A 78 12.04 6.03 -11.12
CA ARG A 78 12.36 6.61 -12.44
C ARG A 78 11.49 7.82 -12.75
N THR A 79 10.19 7.73 -12.51
CA THR A 79 9.24 8.80 -12.85
C THR A 79 9.00 9.77 -11.70
N HIS A 80 9.35 9.40 -10.47
CA HIS A 80 9.07 10.13 -9.23
C HIS A 80 7.58 10.40 -8.99
N GLY A 81 6.72 9.63 -9.65
CA GLY A 81 5.27 9.68 -9.47
C GLY A 81 4.76 8.60 -8.53
N LEU A 82 3.59 8.81 -7.94
CA LEU A 82 2.91 7.86 -7.07
C LEU A 82 2.65 6.54 -7.82
N LYS A 83 3.25 5.47 -7.32
CA LYS A 83 3.18 4.13 -7.90
C LYS A 83 2.30 3.19 -7.05
N ARG A 84 2.33 3.36 -5.74
CA ARG A 84 1.66 2.48 -4.78
C ARG A 84 1.40 3.22 -3.48
N ILE A 85 0.32 2.89 -2.80
CA ILE A 85 0.05 3.33 -1.42
C ILE A 85 0.16 2.09 -0.54
N GLN A 86 0.99 2.16 0.50
CA GLN A 86 1.15 1.08 1.46
C GLN A 86 0.72 1.57 2.83
N ILE A 87 -0.17 0.83 3.48
CA ILE A 87 -0.72 1.16 4.80
C ILE A 87 -0.31 0.04 5.72
N GLU A 88 0.44 0.36 6.76
CA GLU A 88 0.97 -0.61 7.71
C GLU A 88 0.71 -0.19 9.14
N ARG A 89 0.57 -1.18 9.98
CA ARG A 89 0.57 -0.96 11.41
C ARG A 89 1.95 -1.22 12.00
N GLY A 90 2.39 -0.35 12.90
CA GLY A 90 3.67 -0.50 13.61
C GLY A 90 3.69 -1.79 14.46
N ARG A 91 4.88 -2.25 14.74
CA ARG A 91 5.26 -3.58 15.27
C ARG A 91 4.56 -4.11 16.52
N HIS A 92 3.85 -3.30 17.25
CA HIS A 92 3.13 -3.75 18.47
C HIS A 92 1.62 -3.88 18.28
N GLY A 93 1.14 -3.95 17.05
CA GLY A 93 -0.27 -3.84 16.83
C GLY A 93 -0.86 -4.64 15.68
N ALA A 94 -0.08 -5.47 15.01
CA ALA A 94 -0.60 -6.38 13.98
C ALA A 94 -1.12 -7.67 14.63
N VAL A 95 -2.14 -7.54 15.49
CA VAL A 95 -2.80 -8.68 16.14
C VAL A 95 -4.09 -9.04 15.40
N PRO A 96 -4.64 -10.27 15.59
CA PRO A 96 -5.83 -10.73 14.86
C PRO A 96 -7.03 -9.79 14.96
N GLU A 97 -7.27 -9.19 16.12
CA GLU A 97 -8.39 -8.27 16.36
C GLU A 97 -8.26 -6.99 15.53
N VAL A 98 -7.03 -6.46 15.40
CA VAL A 98 -6.74 -5.29 14.55
C VAL A 98 -6.86 -5.66 13.09
N ALA A 99 -6.42 -6.86 12.70
CA ALA A 99 -6.56 -7.34 11.33
C ALA A 99 -8.03 -7.48 10.95
N GLN A 100 -8.85 -8.08 11.82
CA GLN A 100 -10.28 -8.19 11.59
C GLN A 100 -10.94 -6.82 11.42
N ALA A 101 -10.66 -5.87 12.34
CA ALA A 101 -11.21 -4.53 12.25
C ALA A 101 -10.79 -3.80 10.96
N ALA A 102 -9.55 -4.00 10.50
CA ALA A 102 -9.08 -3.44 9.25
C ALA A 102 -9.79 -4.06 8.03
N PHE A 103 -9.97 -5.39 7.99
CA PHE A 103 -10.73 -6.07 6.93
C PHE A 103 -12.20 -5.61 6.92
N ASP A 104 -12.85 -5.51 8.08
CA ASP A 104 -14.22 -5.01 8.20
C ASP A 104 -14.35 -3.57 7.67
N ALA A 105 -13.39 -2.70 7.98
CA ALA A 105 -13.35 -1.33 7.47
C ALA A 105 -13.16 -1.28 5.93
N LEU A 106 -12.36 -2.19 5.37
CA LEU A 106 -12.18 -2.30 3.93
C LEU A 106 -13.45 -2.84 3.26
N VAL A 107 -14.12 -3.83 3.84
CA VAL A 107 -15.42 -4.33 3.37
C VAL A 107 -16.47 -3.22 3.41
N ALA A 108 -16.50 -2.41 4.47
CA ALA A 108 -17.40 -1.25 4.56
C ALA A 108 -17.11 -0.20 3.47
N SER A 109 -15.85 -0.01 3.09
CA SER A 109 -15.42 0.99 2.10
C SER A 109 -15.54 0.51 0.66
N TYR A 110 -15.20 -0.75 0.40
CA TYR A 110 -15.06 -1.31 -0.95
C TYR A 110 -16.12 -2.38 -1.28
N GLY A 111 -16.96 -2.78 -0.31
CA GLY A 111 -17.88 -3.90 -0.44
C GLY A 111 -17.19 -5.25 -0.26
N PRO A 112 -17.83 -6.37 -0.61
CA PRO A 112 -17.23 -7.70 -0.47
C PRO A 112 -15.97 -7.82 -1.35
N PRO A 113 -14.92 -8.54 -0.88
CA PRO A 113 -13.70 -8.75 -1.65
C PRO A 113 -13.96 -9.58 -2.91
N THR A 114 -13.21 -9.30 -3.97
CA THR A 114 -13.21 -10.08 -5.22
C THR A 114 -12.58 -11.45 -5.01
N VAL A 115 -11.54 -11.51 -4.16
CA VAL A 115 -10.85 -12.73 -3.75
C VAL A 115 -10.65 -12.68 -2.25
N ALA A 116 -10.99 -13.77 -1.57
CA ALA A 116 -10.66 -13.97 -0.17
C ALA A 116 -10.08 -15.38 0.01
N CYS A 117 -8.98 -15.47 0.75
CA CYS A 117 -8.39 -16.75 1.05
C CYS A 117 -7.70 -16.76 2.42
N SER A 118 -7.61 -17.95 2.99
CA SER A 118 -6.83 -18.19 4.20
C SER A 118 -6.00 -19.45 4.05
N VAL A 119 -4.77 -19.40 4.50
CA VAL A 119 -3.86 -20.53 4.59
C VAL A 119 -3.46 -20.69 6.04
N ARG A 120 -3.70 -21.86 6.61
CA ARG A 120 -3.30 -22.17 7.98
C ARG A 120 -1.98 -22.91 7.97
N ALA A 121 -1.03 -22.46 8.77
CA ALA A 121 0.24 -23.17 8.97
C ALA A 121 0.00 -24.53 9.65
N HIS A 122 0.57 -25.58 9.09
CA HIS A 122 0.53 -26.93 9.66
C HIS A 122 1.89 -27.37 10.23
N THR A 123 2.94 -26.58 10.01
CA THR A 123 4.30 -26.83 10.49
C THR A 123 4.90 -25.58 11.13
N ILE A 124 5.93 -25.76 11.96
CA ILE A 124 6.61 -24.66 12.68
C ILE A 124 7.20 -23.62 11.71
N ASP A 125 7.57 -24.03 10.50
CA ASP A 125 8.18 -23.18 9.48
C ASP A 125 7.15 -22.58 8.49
N ALA A 126 5.86 -22.91 8.63
CA ALA A 126 4.83 -22.42 7.75
C ALA A 126 4.20 -21.13 8.28
N GLN A 127 3.75 -20.29 7.36
CA GLN A 127 3.05 -19.05 7.69
C GLN A 127 1.55 -19.25 7.61
N SER A 128 0.83 -18.79 8.63
CA SER A 128 -0.60 -18.55 8.50
C SER A 128 -0.85 -17.23 7.78
N LEU A 129 -1.77 -17.23 6.83
CA LEU A 129 -2.06 -16.10 5.98
C LEU A 129 -3.57 -15.92 5.85
N VAL A 130 -4.03 -14.68 5.95
CA VAL A 130 -5.35 -14.24 5.48
C VAL A 130 -5.13 -13.13 4.47
N GLU A 131 -5.74 -13.26 3.30
CA GLU A 131 -5.64 -12.28 2.23
C GLU A 131 -7.02 -11.98 1.66
N GLU A 132 -7.31 -10.69 1.50
CA GLU A 132 -8.49 -10.21 0.79
C GLU A 132 -8.06 -9.20 -0.28
N VAL A 133 -8.68 -9.30 -1.46
CA VAL A 133 -8.38 -8.47 -2.62
C VAL A 133 -9.66 -7.87 -3.18
N TRP A 134 -9.65 -6.58 -3.43
CA TRP A 134 -10.68 -5.84 -4.14
C TRP A 134 -10.11 -5.30 -5.44
N GLN A 135 -10.88 -5.39 -6.52
CA GLN A 135 -10.54 -4.78 -7.81
C GLN A 135 -11.64 -3.80 -8.19
N ARG A 136 -11.28 -2.52 -8.32
CA ARG A 136 -12.18 -1.44 -8.68
C ARG A 136 -11.48 -0.38 -9.52
N ASP A 137 -12.16 0.06 -10.57
CA ASP A 137 -11.78 1.26 -11.36
C ASP A 137 -10.29 1.32 -11.75
N GLY A 138 -9.73 0.18 -12.17
CA GLY A 138 -8.31 0.10 -12.55
C GLY A 138 -7.34 0.05 -11.36
N THR A 139 -7.85 -0.15 -10.15
CA THR A 139 -7.06 -0.25 -8.90
C THR A 139 -7.27 -1.60 -8.23
N THR A 140 -6.21 -2.14 -7.67
CA THR A 140 -6.24 -3.30 -6.77
C THR A 140 -5.97 -2.82 -5.35
N VAL A 141 -6.89 -3.14 -4.43
CA VAL A 141 -6.68 -3.03 -2.98
C VAL A 141 -6.45 -4.44 -2.46
N ARG A 142 -5.37 -4.64 -1.74
CA ARG A 142 -4.98 -5.93 -1.18
C ARG A 142 -4.72 -5.77 0.31
N ALA A 143 -5.41 -6.52 1.14
CA ALA A 143 -5.16 -6.61 2.57
C ALA A 143 -4.59 -7.99 2.90
N LEU A 144 -3.53 -8.00 3.69
CA LEU A 144 -2.78 -9.18 4.06
C LEU A 144 -2.51 -9.17 5.55
N PHE A 145 -2.97 -10.21 6.25
CA PHE A 145 -2.52 -10.52 7.60
C PHE A 145 -1.77 -11.85 7.57
N ARG A 146 -0.57 -11.86 8.10
CA ARG A 146 0.24 -13.08 8.22
C ARG A 146 0.92 -13.18 9.57
N GLU A 147 1.00 -14.40 10.05
CA GLU A 147 1.87 -14.79 11.15
C GLU A 147 3.09 -15.48 10.55
N ALA A 148 4.26 -14.90 10.82
CA ALA A 148 5.53 -15.46 10.38
C ALA A 148 6.28 -16.00 11.59
N SER A 149 6.90 -17.17 11.45
CA SER A 149 7.94 -17.56 12.40
C SER A 149 9.13 -16.63 12.25
N LEU A 150 9.87 -16.41 13.33
CA LEU A 150 11.06 -15.53 13.37
C LEU A 150 12.10 -15.87 12.28
N ASN A 151 12.10 -17.11 11.79
CA ASN A 151 13.03 -17.60 10.78
C ASN A 151 12.60 -17.30 9.33
N THR A 152 11.36 -16.88 9.11
CA THR A 152 10.79 -16.67 7.77
C THR A 152 10.43 -15.22 7.47
N LEU A 153 10.78 -14.30 8.37
CA LEU A 153 10.61 -12.87 8.13
C LEU A 153 11.41 -12.45 6.91
N ASP A 154 10.70 -11.95 5.90
CA ASP A 154 11.32 -11.34 4.75
C ASP A 154 12.29 -10.23 5.23
N PRO A 155 13.61 -10.35 4.97
CA PRO A 155 14.60 -9.36 5.40
C PRO A 155 14.29 -7.96 4.89
N TYR A 156 13.54 -7.85 3.80
CA TYR A 156 13.12 -6.60 3.19
C TYR A 156 12.05 -5.87 4.02
N LEU A 157 11.02 -6.60 4.47
CA LEU A 157 9.99 -6.06 5.36
C LEU A 157 10.56 -5.72 6.73
N ALA A 158 11.51 -6.53 7.20
CA ALA A 158 12.27 -6.28 8.40
C ALA A 158 12.98 -4.92 8.37
N ARG A 159 13.56 -4.55 7.24
CA ARG A 159 14.29 -3.31 7.03
C ARG A 159 13.37 -2.10 6.95
N ALA A 160 12.32 -2.17 6.14
CA ALA A 160 11.41 -1.04 5.92
C ALA A 160 10.65 -0.64 7.20
N VAL A 161 10.21 -1.62 7.99
CA VAL A 161 9.49 -1.37 9.25
C VAL A 161 10.44 -1.06 10.40
N GLY A 162 11.63 -1.67 10.43
CA GLY A 162 12.64 -1.49 11.48
C GLY A 162 13.19 -0.06 11.55
N ASP A 163 13.54 0.52 10.42
CA ASP A 163 14.13 1.87 10.35
C ASP A 163 13.14 2.98 10.72
N PHE A 164 11.84 2.76 10.49
CA PHE A 164 10.82 3.77 10.77
C PHE A 164 10.31 3.74 12.22
N VAL A 165 10.30 2.58 12.86
CA VAL A 165 9.67 2.38 14.19
C VAL A 165 10.70 2.36 15.31
N THR A 166 11.80 3.05 15.20
CA THR A 166 12.81 3.20 16.26
C THR A 166 13.75 2.01 16.51
N GLY A 167 14.59 1.70 15.52
CA GLY A 167 15.84 0.94 15.79
C GLY A 167 15.70 -0.45 16.39
N SER A 168 14.54 -1.07 16.33
CA SER A 168 14.41 -2.45 16.72
C SER A 168 14.40 -3.36 15.50
N THR A 169 15.31 -4.28 15.53
CA THR A 169 15.41 -5.39 14.59
C THR A 169 14.06 -6.08 14.43
N ALA A 170 13.75 -6.47 13.21
CA ALA A 170 12.57 -7.28 12.84
C ALA A 170 12.44 -8.61 13.63
N ALA A 171 13.44 -8.94 14.41
CA ALA A 171 13.51 -10.13 15.27
C ALA A 171 12.36 -10.30 16.27
N GLY A 172 11.39 -9.38 16.29
CA GLY A 172 10.21 -9.48 17.15
C GLY A 172 8.87 -9.40 16.41
N LEU A 173 8.87 -9.31 15.08
CA LEU A 173 7.62 -9.25 14.30
C LEU A 173 7.17 -10.67 13.93
N SER A 174 6.42 -11.31 14.83
CA SER A 174 5.74 -12.56 14.52
C SER A 174 4.51 -12.36 13.63
N GLN A 175 3.99 -11.13 13.53
CA GLN A 175 2.75 -10.82 12.82
C GLN A 175 2.91 -9.56 11.96
N GLN A 176 2.31 -9.58 10.77
CA GLN A 176 2.27 -8.45 9.85
C GLN A 176 0.85 -8.20 9.37
N LEU A 177 0.44 -6.95 9.41
CA LEU A 177 -0.77 -6.45 8.76
C LEU A 177 -0.39 -5.38 7.74
N LEU A 178 -0.69 -5.65 6.49
CA LEU A 178 -0.32 -4.84 5.34
C LEU A 178 -1.55 -4.61 4.47
N ILE A 179 -1.81 -3.36 4.10
CA ILE A 179 -2.77 -3.00 3.07
C ILE A 179 -2.00 -2.31 1.95
N ARG A 180 -2.18 -2.76 0.71
CA ARG A 180 -1.60 -2.16 -0.48
C ARG A 180 -2.69 -1.73 -1.44
N ILE A 181 -2.50 -0.56 -2.03
CA ILE A 181 -3.34 -0.01 -3.09
C ILE A 181 -2.40 0.27 -4.25
N ALA A 182 -2.69 -0.30 -5.41
CA ALA A 182 -1.82 -0.24 -6.58
C ALA A 182 -2.65 -0.27 -7.87
N PRO A 183 -2.11 0.14 -9.03
CA PRO A 183 -2.75 -0.06 -10.31
C PRO A 183 -3.07 -1.54 -10.54
N ALA A 184 -4.20 -1.82 -11.17
CA ALA A 184 -4.65 -3.19 -11.44
C ALA A 184 -3.58 -4.00 -12.19
N GLY A 185 -3.38 -5.26 -11.78
CA GLY A 185 -2.44 -6.19 -12.39
C GLY A 185 -0.96 -5.98 -12.00
N THR A 186 -0.65 -5.02 -11.12
CA THR A 186 0.74 -4.75 -10.69
C THR A 186 1.12 -5.46 -9.38
N GLU A 187 0.15 -5.93 -8.59
CA GLU A 187 0.39 -6.65 -7.35
C GLU A 187 0.20 -8.16 -7.53
N PRO A 188 1.14 -8.98 -7.05
CA PRO A 188 0.96 -10.43 -7.03
C PRO A 188 -0.11 -10.82 -6.01
N GLU A 189 -0.87 -11.88 -6.30
CA GLU A 189 -1.79 -12.48 -5.37
C GLU A 189 -1.10 -13.66 -4.66
N ASP A 190 -0.85 -13.55 -3.35
CA ASP A 190 -0.12 -14.58 -2.58
C ASP A 190 -0.89 -15.90 -2.50
N CYS A 191 -2.21 -15.86 -2.46
CA CYS A 191 -3.04 -17.06 -2.35
C CYS A 191 -3.15 -17.88 -3.64
N ARG A 192 -2.98 -17.27 -4.81
CA ARG A 192 -2.97 -18.00 -6.09
C ARG A 192 -1.66 -18.74 -6.36
N ALA A 193 -0.56 -18.25 -5.82
CA ALA A 193 0.76 -18.82 -6.02
C ALA A 193 1.02 -20.11 -5.21
N ARG A 194 0.09 -20.54 -4.35
CA ARG A 194 0.26 -21.67 -3.41
C ARG A 194 -0.66 -22.87 -3.68
N LYS A 195 -1.19 -22.97 -4.91
CA LYS A 195 -1.91 -24.17 -5.36
C LYS A 195 -0.97 -25.18 -5.97
#